data_e5c766eb42a933ec482cb104dd710d8a
#
_entry.id   e5c766eb42a933ec482cb104dd710d8a
#
_cell.length_a   1.000
_cell.length_b   1.000
_cell.length_c   1.000
_cell.angle_alpha   90.00
_cell.angle_beta   90.00
_cell.angle_gamma   90.00
#
_symmetry.space_group_name_H-M   'P 1'
#
loop_
_entity.id
_entity.type
_entity.pdbx_description
1 polymer ?
#
loop_
_entity_poly.entity_id
_entity_poly.type
_entity_poly.pdbx_seq_one_letter_code
_entity_poly.pdbx_strand_id
1 'polypeptide(L)'
;FFYNSAMWSTDADISAMSMDEFVSALGDQKIAFSTAENGWVSALFLTALVAEEDGGVEWLKSGTETKITDFNQPCFINAVAKLQNLLQNNAASNSVGAAYADAANAFMSEQAAIIANGPWMSSDFESSNSDKWSNGFDGAKVRASLFPGDVGIADTATFGEWWISASAPEDEIALAKAFLEFIYSPAELEAYMLAEGGDTPKLTYSDD
;
A
#
# COMPACT_ATOMS: atom_id res chain seq x y z
N PHE A 1 -3.04 0.84 -4.60
CA PHE A 1 -1.96 1.44 -5.36
C PHE A 1 -2.37 2.76 -6.01
N PHE A 2 -1.38 3.52 -6.47
CA PHE A 2 -1.61 4.74 -7.26
C PHE A 2 -1.05 4.58 -8.67
N TYR A 3 -1.67 5.27 -9.63
CA TYR A 3 -1.20 5.30 -11.00
C TYR A 3 -1.28 6.70 -11.60
N ASN A 4 -0.36 6.99 -12.52
CA ASN A 4 -0.35 8.22 -13.28
C ASN A 4 -1.20 8.05 -14.55
N SER A 5 -2.37 8.70 -14.56
CA SER A 5 -3.34 8.59 -15.66
C SER A 5 -2.85 9.19 -16.99
N ALA A 6 -1.79 9.99 -16.98
CA ALA A 6 -1.15 10.49 -18.20
C ALA A 6 -0.18 9.48 -18.82
N MET A 7 0.34 8.53 -18.03
CA MET A 7 1.23 7.48 -18.49
C MET A 7 0.48 6.18 -18.81
N TRP A 8 -0.48 5.84 -17.98
CA TRP A 8 -1.31 4.66 -18.13
C TRP A 8 -2.77 5.01 -17.91
N SER A 9 -3.53 5.12 -18.99
CA SER A 9 -4.95 5.37 -18.94
C SER A 9 -5.71 4.10 -19.33
N THR A 10 -6.77 3.83 -18.59
CA THR A 10 -7.73 2.77 -18.89
C THR A 10 -9.12 3.26 -18.54
N ASP A 11 -10.08 2.94 -19.41
CA ASP A 11 -11.51 3.19 -19.14
C ASP A 11 -12.13 2.08 -18.29
N ALA A 12 -11.41 0.99 -18.08
CA ALA A 12 -11.86 -0.11 -17.26
C ALA A 12 -11.59 0.15 -15.78
N ASP A 13 -12.48 -0.32 -14.93
CA ASP A 13 -12.27 -0.35 -13.49
C ASP A 13 -11.17 -1.38 -13.17
N ILE A 14 -10.03 -0.90 -12.72
CA ILE A 14 -8.87 -1.75 -12.44
C ILE A 14 -9.18 -2.73 -11.31
N SER A 15 -9.97 -2.32 -10.32
CA SER A 15 -10.36 -3.18 -9.20
C SER A 15 -11.26 -4.35 -9.61
N ALA A 16 -11.88 -4.26 -10.79
CA ALA A 16 -12.70 -5.34 -11.37
C ALA A 16 -11.94 -6.24 -12.35
N MET A 17 -10.67 -5.93 -12.64
CA MET A 17 -9.82 -6.78 -13.48
C MET A 17 -9.35 -8.01 -12.69
N SER A 18 -9.20 -9.13 -13.35
CA SER A 18 -8.33 -10.20 -12.86
C SER A 18 -6.85 -9.74 -12.87
N MET A 19 -6.00 -10.40 -12.11
CA MET A 19 -4.56 -10.08 -12.12
C MET A 19 -3.94 -10.30 -13.51
N ASP A 20 -4.39 -11.28 -14.27
CA ASP A 20 -3.89 -11.55 -15.62
C ASP A 20 -4.33 -10.45 -16.61
N GLU A 21 -5.55 -9.93 -16.49
CA GLU A 21 -6.03 -8.79 -17.27
C GLU A 21 -5.25 -7.52 -16.93
N PHE A 22 -4.98 -7.29 -15.65
CA PHE A 22 -4.16 -6.16 -15.20
C PHE A 22 -2.75 -6.22 -15.80
N VAL A 23 -2.07 -7.36 -15.68
CA VAL A 23 -0.72 -7.55 -16.25
C VAL A 23 -0.74 -7.35 -17.76
N SER A 24 -1.76 -7.86 -18.44
CA SER A 24 -1.94 -7.66 -19.88
C SER A 24 -2.16 -6.19 -20.25
N ALA A 25 -3.01 -5.49 -19.48
CA ALA A 25 -3.28 -4.06 -19.69
C ALA A 25 -2.08 -3.18 -19.36
N LEU A 26 -1.23 -3.62 -18.43
CA LEU A 26 -0.02 -2.90 -18.05
C LEU A 26 0.97 -2.77 -19.22
N GLY A 27 1.08 -3.81 -20.08
CA GLY A 27 1.97 -3.81 -21.24
C GLY A 27 3.43 -3.52 -20.83
N ASP A 28 4.05 -2.53 -21.46
CA ASP A 28 5.44 -2.11 -21.19
C ASP A 28 5.57 -1.10 -20.04
N GLN A 29 4.46 -0.70 -19.43
CA GLN A 29 4.49 0.25 -18.31
C GLN A 29 5.23 -0.30 -17.11
N LYS A 30 5.82 0.60 -16.34
CA LYS A 30 6.64 0.25 -15.19
C LYS A 30 5.91 0.49 -13.87
N ILE A 31 6.21 -0.38 -12.92
CA ILE A 31 5.77 -0.29 -11.53
C ILE A 31 6.99 0.08 -10.69
N ALA A 32 6.82 1.09 -9.83
CA ALA A 32 7.81 1.42 -8.82
C ALA A 32 7.65 0.47 -7.63
N PHE A 33 8.63 -0.42 -7.44
CA PHE A 33 8.70 -1.30 -6.29
C PHE A 33 9.73 -0.81 -5.28
N SER A 34 9.40 -0.93 -4.00
CA SER A 34 10.35 -0.87 -2.89
C SER A 34 10.68 -2.30 -2.46
N THR A 35 11.95 -2.69 -2.59
CA THR A 35 12.42 -4.05 -2.24
C THR A 35 13.45 -4.05 -1.11
N ALA A 36 13.91 -2.87 -0.67
CA ALA A 36 14.67 -2.66 0.55
C ALA A 36 13.74 -2.40 1.75
N GLU A 37 14.29 -2.07 2.91
CA GLU A 37 13.55 -1.66 4.11
C GLU A 37 12.47 -2.67 4.52
N ASN A 38 12.84 -3.94 4.64
CA ASN A 38 11.96 -5.08 4.95
C ASN A 38 11.05 -5.55 3.80
N GLY A 39 11.07 -4.87 2.63
CA GLY A 39 10.32 -5.30 1.45
C GLY A 39 8.80 -5.35 1.63
N TRP A 40 8.23 -4.59 2.58
CA TRP A 40 6.82 -4.66 2.96
C TRP A 40 5.88 -4.40 1.78
N VAL A 41 6.22 -3.46 0.88
CA VAL A 41 5.44 -3.19 -0.33
C VAL A 41 5.42 -4.41 -1.26
N SER A 42 6.58 -5.05 -1.45
CA SER A 42 6.67 -6.29 -2.24
C SER A 42 5.90 -7.44 -1.57
N ALA A 43 5.87 -7.47 -0.22
CA ALA A 43 5.09 -8.45 0.53
C ALA A 43 3.58 -8.23 0.36
N LEU A 44 3.11 -6.99 0.36
CA LEU A 44 1.70 -6.67 0.06
C LEU A 44 1.32 -7.13 -1.35
N PHE A 45 2.18 -6.85 -2.34
CA PHE A 45 1.94 -7.28 -3.71
C PHE A 45 1.91 -8.81 -3.83
N LEU A 46 2.85 -9.50 -3.17
CA LEU A 46 2.87 -10.96 -3.12
C LEU A 46 1.61 -11.51 -2.45
N THR A 47 1.14 -10.87 -1.37
CA THR A 47 -0.08 -11.29 -0.68
C THR A 47 -1.29 -11.18 -1.59
N ALA A 48 -1.41 -10.11 -2.39
CA ALA A 48 -2.47 -9.97 -3.38
C ALA A 48 -2.41 -11.11 -4.43
N LEU A 49 -1.22 -11.39 -4.96
CA LEU A 49 -1.03 -12.48 -5.92
C LEU A 49 -1.37 -13.85 -5.34
N VAL A 50 -1.01 -14.12 -4.07
CA VAL A 50 -1.37 -15.38 -3.40
C VAL A 50 -2.87 -15.49 -3.21
N ALA A 51 -3.54 -14.39 -2.84
CA ALA A 51 -4.97 -14.40 -2.60
C ALA A 51 -5.79 -14.75 -3.86
N GLU A 52 -5.27 -14.47 -5.04
CA GLU A 52 -5.88 -14.78 -6.33
C GLU A 52 -5.66 -16.23 -6.79
N GLU A 53 -4.77 -16.97 -6.14
CA GLU A 53 -4.52 -18.37 -6.49
C GLU A 53 -5.51 -19.32 -5.76
N ASP A 54 -5.79 -20.44 -6.38
CA ASP A 54 -6.64 -21.48 -5.78
C ASP A 54 -6.11 -21.92 -4.42
N GLY A 55 -6.95 -21.77 -3.38
CA GLY A 55 -6.59 -22.07 -1.99
C GLY A 55 -5.67 -21.03 -1.32
N GLY A 56 -5.36 -19.92 -2.00
CA GLY A 56 -4.46 -18.89 -1.49
C GLY A 56 -5.03 -18.16 -0.27
N VAL A 57 -6.30 -17.81 -0.29
CA VAL A 57 -6.98 -17.15 0.85
C VAL A 57 -6.95 -18.04 2.08
N GLU A 58 -7.27 -19.32 1.95
CA GLU A 58 -7.25 -20.29 3.05
C GLU A 58 -5.83 -20.47 3.60
N TRP A 59 -4.84 -20.50 2.72
CA TRP A 59 -3.44 -20.60 3.13
C TRP A 59 -3.00 -19.35 3.90
N LEU A 60 -3.33 -18.14 3.44
CA LEU A 60 -3.05 -16.89 4.14
C LEU A 60 -3.75 -16.85 5.51
N LYS A 61 -5.04 -17.23 5.57
CA LYS A 61 -5.79 -17.30 6.82
C LYS A 61 -5.17 -18.26 7.83
N SER A 62 -4.59 -19.36 7.39
CA SER A 62 -3.90 -20.29 8.28
C SER A 62 -2.77 -19.63 9.07
N GLY A 63 -2.15 -18.58 8.50
CA GLY A 63 -1.11 -17.78 9.14
C GLY A 63 -1.62 -16.89 10.28
N THR A 64 -2.92 -16.63 10.37
CA THR A 64 -3.52 -15.87 11.47
C THR A 64 -3.71 -16.71 12.73
N GLU A 65 -3.84 -18.00 12.59
CA GLU A 65 -4.02 -18.95 13.70
C GLU A 65 -2.69 -19.55 14.14
N THR A 66 -1.83 -19.88 13.17
CA THR A 66 -0.52 -20.48 13.41
C THR A 66 0.50 -19.91 12.45
N LYS A 67 1.78 -19.94 12.83
CA LYS A 67 2.84 -19.53 11.93
C LYS A 67 2.89 -20.44 10.69
N ILE A 68 2.80 -19.85 9.48
CA ILE A 68 3.01 -20.58 8.24
C ILE A 68 4.47 -21.08 8.20
N THR A 69 4.64 -22.36 8.00
CA THR A 69 5.96 -23.02 7.91
C THR A 69 6.17 -23.77 6.62
N ASP A 70 5.08 -24.07 5.89
CA ASP A 70 5.14 -24.75 4.60
C ASP A 70 4.82 -23.77 3.47
N PHE A 71 5.88 -23.32 2.79
CA PHE A 71 5.82 -22.46 1.62
C PHE A 71 5.85 -23.25 0.30
N ASN A 72 5.84 -24.58 0.35
CA ASN A 72 5.79 -25.44 -0.83
C ASN A 72 4.33 -25.70 -1.25
N GLN A 73 3.51 -24.65 -1.25
CA GLN A 73 2.11 -24.70 -1.68
C GLN A 73 1.98 -24.12 -3.09
N PRO A 74 1.16 -24.73 -3.96
CA PRO A 74 0.97 -24.25 -5.33
C PRO A 74 0.60 -22.76 -5.40
N CYS A 75 -0.32 -22.31 -4.55
CA CYS A 75 -0.73 -20.89 -4.50
C CYS A 75 0.45 -19.94 -4.25
N PHE A 76 1.34 -20.30 -3.31
CA PHE A 76 2.53 -19.48 -3.02
C PHE A 76 3.57 -19.54 -4.14
N ILE A 77 3.84 -20.74 -4.68
CA ILE A 77 4.82 -20.92 -5.77
C ILE A 77 4.39 -20.16 -7.02
N ASN A 78 3.10 -20.26 -7.41
CA ASN A 78 2.57 -19.55 -8.56
C ASN A 78 2.62 -18.04 -8.37
N ALA A 79 2.24 -17.55 -7.19
CA ALA A 79 2.29 -16.12 -6.87
C ALA A 79 3.73 -15.57 -6.92
N VAL A 80 4.71 -16.32 -6.39
CA VAL A 80 6.13 -15.93 -6.48
C VAL A 80 6.59 -15.89 -7.93
N ALA A 81 6.19 -16.84 -8.75
CA ALA A 81 6.51 -16.83 -10.18
C ALA A 81 5.91 -15.62 -10.92
N LYS A 82 4.66 -15.27 -10.61
CA LYS A 82 4.01 -14.04 -11.13
C LYS A 82 4.74 -12.78 -10.68
N LEU A 83 5.07 -12.67 -9.40
CA LEU A 83 5.84 -11.52 -8.88
C LEU A 83 7.23 -11.43 -9.54
N GLN A 84 7.92 -12.56 -9.69
CA GLN A 84 9.20 -12.60 -10.40
C GLN A 84 9.06 -12.08 -11.83
N ASN A 85 8.02 -12.49 -12.54
CA ASN A 85 7.74 -12.03 -13.91
C ASN A 85 7.50 -10.50 -13.94
N LEU A 86 6.71 -9.96 -13.01
CA LEU A 86 6.49 -8.51 -12.89
C LEU A 86 7.78 -7.76 -12.59
N LEU A 87 8.60 -8.26 -11.67
CA LEU A 87 9.89 -7.63 -11.34
C LEU A 87 10.86 -7.65 -12.52
N GLN A 88 10.86 -8.69 -13.33
CA GLN A 88 11.73 -8.82 -14.49
C GLN A 88 11.30 -7.94 -15.67
N ASN A 89 9.98 -7.81 -15.90
CA ASN A 89 9.47 -7.17 -17.11
C ASN A 89 8.89 -5.77 -16.86
N ASN A 90 8.30 -5.54 -15.70
CA ASN A 90 7.56 -4.32 -15.40
C ASN A 90 8.13 -3.49 -14.23
N ALA A 91 9.18 -3.89 -13.56
CA ALA A 91 9.77 -3.07 -12.53
C ALA A 91 10.52 -1.87 -13.12
N ALA A 92 10.46 -0.72 -12.44
CA ALA A 92 11.35 0.39 -12.72
C ALA A 92 12.82 -0.04 -12.53
N SER A 93 13.74 0.58 -13.26
CA SER A 93 15.14 0.14 -13.33
C SER A 93 15.88 0.14 -11.99
N ASN A 94 15.43 0.96 -11.04
CA ASN A 94 16.00 1.08 -9.70
C ASN A 94 15.31 0.21 -8.64
N SER A 95 14.31 -0.60 -9.00
CA SER A 95 13.44 -1.29 -8.02
C SER A 95 14.19 -2.29 -7.14
N VAL A 96 15.22 -2.96 -7.66
CA VAL A 96 16.03 -3.89 -6.86
C VAL A 96 16.93 -3.11 -5.91
N GLY A 97 16.71 -3.26 -4.61
CA GLY A 97 17.41 -2.49 -3.58
C GLY A 97 16.83 -1.10 -3.32
N ALA A 98 15.72 -0.74 -3.97
CA ALA A 98 15.06 0.54 -3.75
C ALA A 98 14.45 0.61 -2.34
N ALA A 99 14.72 1.71 -1.64
CA ALA A 99 14.01 2.12 -0.45
C ALA A 99 12.66 2.79 -0.84
N TYR A 100 11.86 3.10 0.16
CA TYR A 100 10.57 3.80 -0.05
C TYR A 100 10.73 5.08 -0.88
N ALA A 101 11.69 5.92 -0.50
CA ALA A 101 11.96 7.18 -1.21
C ALA A 101 12.40 6.98 -2.67
N ASP A 102 13.14 5.90 -2.96
CA ASP A 102 13.58 5.60 -4.32
C ASP A 102 12.40 5.21 -5.22
N ALA A 103 11.48 4.39 -4.69
CA ALA A 103 10.25 4.01 -5.38
C ALA A 103 9.34 5.23 -5.61
N ALA A 104 9.15 6.06 -4.57
CA ALA A 104 8.39 7.29 -4.68
C ALA A 104 8.99 8.23 -5.73
N ASN A 105 10.33 8.41 -5.74
CA ASN A 105 11.02 9.20 -6.76
C ASN A 105 10.84 8.63 -8.17
N ALA A 106 10.88 7.31 -8.35
CA ALA A 106 10.65 6.69 -9.65
C ALA A 106 9.24 6.98 -10.19
N PHE A 107 8.23 6.94 -9.33
CA PHE A 107 6.86 7.28 -9.68
C PHE A 107 6.70 8.79 -9.95
N MET A 108 7.16 9.64 -9.06
CA MET A 108 7.01 11.09 -9.15
C MET A 108 7.87 11.72 -10.27
N SER A 109 8.92 11.05 -10.72
CA SER A 109 9.72 11.46 -11.89
C SER A 109 9.23 10.82 -13.20
N GLU A 110 8.06 10.19 -13.19
CA GLU A 110 7.45 9.58 -14.38
C GLU A 110 8.31 8.47 -15.01
N GLN A 111 9.13 7.78 -14.21
CA GLN A 111 9.87 6.58 -14.63
C GLN A 111 9.03 5.30 -14.43
N ALA A 112 7.97 5.39 -13.63
CA ALA A 112 7.01 4.34 -13.42
C ALA A 112 5.60 4.91 -13.48
N ALA A 113 4.69 4.19 -14.14
CA ALA A 113 3.28 4.57 -14.24
C ALA A 113 2.48 4.22 -13.00
N ILE A 114 2.96 3.28 -12.21
CA ILE A 114 2.28 2.72 -11.04
C ILE A 114 3.23 2.66 -9.86
N ILE A 115 2.70 2.90 -8.66
CA ILE A 115 3.36 2.62 -7.39
C ILE A 115 2.41 1.86 -6.47
N ALA A 116 2.90 0.73 -5.94
CA ALA A 116 2.21 0.01 -4.87
C ALA A 116 2.46 0.74 -3.55
N ASN A 117 1.42 1.31 -2.95
CA ASN A 117 1.51 2.08 -1.72
C ASN A 117 0.13 2.17 -1.05
N GLY A 118 0.05 2.78 0.11
CA GLY A 118 -1.20 3.00 0.85
C GLY A 118 -1.65 4.46 0.91
N PRO A 119 -2.79 4.72 1.54
CA PRO A 119 -3.40 6.06 1.61
C PRO A 119 -2.48 7.14 2.20
N TRP A 120 -1.56 6.77 3.08
CA TRP A 120 -0.57 7.69 3.68
C TRP A 120 0.29 8.45 2.67
N MET A 121 0.41 7.93 1.43
CA MET A 121 1.15 8.61 0.36
C MET A 121 0.31 9.72 -0.32
N SER A 122 -0.99 9.80 -0.07
CA SER A 122 -1.87 10.75 -0.77
C SER A 122 -1.47 12.21 -0.55
N SER A 123 -0.97 12.56 0.63
CA SER A 123 -0.47 13.89 0.92
C SER A 123 0.74 14.30 0.07
N ASP A 124 1.54 13.36 -0.42
CA ASP A 124 2.67 13.63 -1.29
C ASP A 124 2.24 14.14 -2.68
N PHE A 125 0.99 13.88 -3.07
CA PHE A 125 0.43 14.33 -4.36
C PHE A 125 -0.23 15.70 -4.30
N GLU A 126 -0.32 16.32 -3.14
CA GLU A 126 -0.86 17.67 -3.00
C GLU A 126 0.02 18.70 -3.71
N SER A 127 -0.60 19.71 -4.29
CA SER A 127 0.11 20.78 -5.00
C SER A 127 1.10 21.55 -4.10
N SER A 128 0.82 21.63 -2.80
CA SER A 128 1.72 22.20 -1.78
C SER A 128 3.03 21.45 -1.63
N ASN A 129 3.08 20.19 -2.04
CA ASN A 129 4.24 19.30 -1.97
C ASN A 129 4.97 19.12 -3.31
N SER A 130 4.52 19.79 -4.38
CA SER A 130 5.12 19.67 -5.73
C SER A 130 6.62 19.99 -5.77
N ASP A 131 7.08 20.90 -4.91
CA ASP A 131 8.49 21.31 -4.82
C ASP A 131 9.40 20.20 -4.22
N LYS A 132 8.85 19.20 -3.58
CA LYS A 132 9.62 18.04 -3.09
C LYS A 132 10.19 17.19 -4.22
N TRP A 133 9.62 17.30 -5.41
CA TRP A 133 9.95 16.45 -6.53
C TRP A 133 10.68 17.25 -7.62
N SER A 134 11.80 16.73 -8.07
CA SER A 134 12.75 17.44 -8.93
C SER A 134 12.20 17.90 -10.28
N ASN A 135 11.10 17.35 -10.72
CA ASN A 135 10.45 17.67 -12.01
C ASN A 135 9.12 18.43 -11.85
N GLY A 136 8.77 18.87 -10.65
CA GLY A 136 7.51 19.55 -10.40
C GLY A 136 6.30 18.67 -10.70
N PHE A 137 6.24 17.48 -10.10
CA PHE A 137 5.18 16.51 -10.33
C PHE A 137 3.79 17.10 -10.14
N ASP A 138 2.88 16.80 -11.07
CA ASP A 138 1.49 17.21 -11.03
C ASP A 138 0.62 16.09 -10.45
N GLY A 139 0.27 16.20 -9.18
CA GLY A 139 -0.57 15.24 -8.46
C GLY A 139 -1.98 15.10 -9.02
N ALA A 140 -2.47 16.07 -9.79
CA ALA A 140 -3.79 15.96 -10.45
C ALA A 140 -3.86 14.81 -11.47
N LYS A 141 -2.71 14.28 -11.91
CA LYS A 141 -2.62 13.10 -12.77
C LYS A 141 -2.79 11.78 -12.01
N VAL A 142 -2.64 11.80 -10.69
CA VAL A 142 -2.67 10.58 -9.88
C VAL A 142 -4.10 10.11 -9.68
N ARG A 143 -4.27 8.81 -9.78
CA ARG A 143 -5.50 8.09 -9.44
C ARG A 143 -5.16 6.95 -8.49
N ALA A 144 -6.09 6.64 -7.60
CA ALA A 144 -6.00 5.48 -6.72
C ALA A 144 -6.86 4.33 -7.25
N SER A 145 -6.44 3.12 -6.96
CA SER A 145 -7.23 1.90 -7.17
C SER A 145 -6.89 0.87 -6.11
N LEU A 146 -7.81 -0.02 -5.82
CA LEU A 146 -7.50 -1.27 -5.14
C LEU A 146 -6.64 -2.15 -6.05
N PHE A 147 -5.95 -3.14 -5.48
CA PHE A 147 -5.33 -4.18 -6.29
C PHE A 147 -6.40 -4.89 -7.12
N PRO A 148 -6.07 -5.24 -8.37
CA PRO A 148 -6.97 -6.05 -9.19
C PRO A 148 -7.14 -7.44 -8.59
N GLY A 149 -8.26 -8.07 -8.88
CA GLY A 149 -8.62 -9.40 -8.40
C GLY A 149 -9.88 -9.42 -7.57
N ASP A 150 -10.31 -10.63 -7.23
CA ASP A 150 -11.56 -10.87 -6.48
C ASP A 150 -11.39 -10.66 -4.95
N VAL A 151 -10.15 -10.47 -4.48
CA VAL A 151 -9.84 -10.35 -3.05
C VAL A 151 -9.19 -9.02 -2.73
N GLY A 152 -9.92 -8.18 -2.00
CA GLY A 152 -9.38 -6.94 -1.45
C GLY A 152 -8.43 -7.21 -0.28
N ILE A 153 -7.30 -6.51 -0.27
CA ILE A 153 -6.35 -6.53 0.85
C ILE A 153 -6.49 -5.23 1.62
N ALA A 154 -6.77 -5.34 2.91
CA ALA A 154 -6.78 -4.23 3.84
C ALA A 154 -5.89 -4.56 5.04
N ASP A 155 -5.05 -3.62 5.44
CA ASP A 155 -4.35 -3.70 6.71
C ASP A 155 -5.29 -3.17 7.81
N THR A 156 -5.74 -4.07 8.67
CA THR A 156 -6.72 -3.75 9.70
C THR A 156 -6.15 -3.76 11.11
N ALA A 157 -4.91 -4.24 11.30
CA ALA A 157 -4.52 -4.71 12.61
C ALA A 157 -3.50 -3.82 13.32
N THR A 158 -2.51 -3.28 12.65
CA THR A 158 -1.31 -2.77 13.32
C THR A 158 -0.89 -1.37 12.92
N PHE A 159 -1.50 -0.82 11.90
CA PHE A 159 -1.11 0.50 11.43
C PHE A 159 -1.67 1.59 12.36
N GLY A 160 -0.76 2.36 12.95
CA GLY A 160 -1.14 3.41 13.90
C GLY A 160 -1.36 2.93 15.33
N GLU A 161 -0.85 1.75 15.71
CA GLU A 161 -0.83 1.33 17.11
C GLU A 161 -0.01 2.26 17.98
N TRP A 162 -0.54 2.55 19.17
CA TRP A 162 0.15 3.32 20.18
C TRP A 162 0.67 2.41 21.29
N TRP A 163 1.93 2.57 21.61
CA TRP A 163 2.59 1.76 22.62
C TRP A 163 3.03 2.63 23.79
N ILE A 164 2.67 2.23 25.01
CA ILE A 164 3.16 2.86 26.24
C ILE A 164 4.22 1.93 26.83
N SER A 165 5.42 2.46 27.09
CA SER A 165 6.48 1.68 27.71
C SER A 165 6.04 1.14 29.06
N ALA A 166 6.20 -0.18 29.28
CA ALA A 166 5.90 -0.82 30.54
C ALA A 166 6.82 -0.36 31.70
N SER A 167 7.96 0.27 31.37
CA SER A 167 8.91 0.81 32.32
C SER A 167 8.74 2.32 32.58
N ALA A 168 7.76 2.97 31.95
CA ALA A 168 7.49 4.37 32.20
C ALA A 168 6.95 4.60 33.63
N PRO A 169 7.25 5.76 34.25
CA PRO A 169 6.65 6.17 35.53
C PRO A 169 5.12 6.18 35.47
N GLU A 170 4.46 5.94 36.61
CA GLU A 170 2.98 5.86 36.67
C GLU A 170 2.30 7.17 36.22
N ASP A 171 2.86 8.33 36.52
CA ASP A 171 2.35 9.63 36.09
C ASP A 171 2.48 9.82 34.58
N GLU A 172 3.57 9.36 33.98
CA GLU A 172 3.75 9.38 32.53
C GLU A 172 2.78 8.42 31.83
N ILE A 173 2.57 7.22 32.39
CA ILE A 173 1.55 6.28 31.89
C ILE A 173 0.15 6.89 31.95
N ALA A 174 -0.17 7.58 33.06
CA ALA A 174 -1.47 8.24 33.23
C ALA A 174 -1.64 9.38 32.19
N LEU A 175 -0.61 10.18 31.96
CA LEU A 175 -0.62 11.24 30.96
C LEU A 175 -0.77 10.67 29.54
N ALA A 176 -0.04 9.62 29.22
CA ALA A 176 -0.15 8.96 27.90
C ALA A 176 -1.57 8.42 27.65
N LYS A 177 -2.19 7.82 28.66
CA LYS A 177 -3.59 7.36 28.56
C LYS A 177 -4.56 8.52 28.33
N ALA A 178 -4.42 9.62 29.07
CA ALA A 178 -5.25 10.80 28.90
C ALA A 178 -5.07 11.43 27.50
N PHE A 179 -3.83 11.43 26.96
CA PHE A 179 -3.56 11.84 25.58
C PHE A 179 -4.26 10.94 24.57
N LEU A 180 -4.22 9.62 24.75
CA LEU A 180 -4.91 8.68 23.87
C LEU A 180 -6.43 8.87 23.92
N GLU A 181 -7.00 9.07 25.11
CA GLU A 181 -8.43 9.38 25.26
C GLU A 181 -8.82 10.66 24.50
N PHE A 182 -7.96 11.67 24.53
CA PHE A 182 -8.16 12.92 23.79
C PHE A 182 -8.10 12.66 22.27
N ILE A 183 -7.04 12.05 21.75
CA ILE A 183 -6.87 11.77 20.30
C ILE A 183 -7.99 10.87 19.77
N TYR A 184 -8.50 9.94 20.58
CA TYR A 184 -9.60 9.07 20.17
C TYR A 184 -11.00 9.67 20.41
N SER A 185 -11.09 10.95 20.84
CA SER A 185 -12.37 11.67 20.79
C SER A 185 -12.79 11.91 19.33
N PRO A 186 -14.09 11.92 19.00
CA PRO A 186 -14.53 11.94 17.60
C PRO A 186 -13.92 13.07 16.75
N ALA A 187 -13.87 14.29 17.27
CA ALA A 187 -13.35 15.44 16.53
C ALA A 187 -11.84 15.35 16.27
N GLU A 188 -11.09 14.94 17.30
CA GLU A 188 -9.64 14.82 17.18
C GLU A 188 -9.24 13.62 16.32
N LEU A 189 -9.99 12.52 16.41
CA LEU A 189 -9.78 11.33 15.59
C LEU A 189 -10.03 11.64 14.10
N GLU A 190 -11.08 12.40 13.78
CA GLU A 190 -11.35 12.85 12.41
C GLU A 190 -10.20 13.71 11.88
N ALA A 191 -9.77 14.71 12.65
CA ALA A 191 -8.65 15.57 12.27
C ALA A 191 -7.35 14.77 12.07
N TYR A 192 -7.09 13.79 12.93
CA TYR A 192 -5.93 12.91 12.83
C TYR A 192 -5.98 12.05 11.57
N MET A 193 -7.13 11.41 11.29
CA MET A 193 -7.29 10.56 10.11
C MET A 193 -7.16 11.37 8.81
N LEU A 194 -7.70 12.58 8.76
CA LEU A 194 -7.55 13.48 7.61
C LEU A 194 -6.08 13.88 7.40
N ALA A 195 -5.34 14.14 8.47
CA ALA A 195 -3.92 14.51 8.39
C ALA A 195 -3.03 13.35 7.94
N GLU A 196 -3.35 12.12 8.34
CA GLU A 196 -2.61 10.90 7.97
C GLU A 196 -3.02 10.35 6.60
N GLY A 197 -4.13 10.81 6.02
CA GLY A 197 -4.69 10.23 4.80
C GLY A 197 -5.26 8.83 5.02
N GLY A 198 -5.65 8.52 6.26
CA GLY A 198 -6.23 7.23 6.65
C GLY A 198 -7.73 7.31 6.84
N ASP A 199 -8.33 6.17 7.21
CA ASP A 199 -9.72 6.08 7.64
C ASP A 199 -9.87 5.20 8.88
N THR A 200 -11.02 5.23 9.50
CA THR A 200 -11.35 4.37 10.64
C THR A 200 -12.85 4.06 10.67
N PRO A 201 -13.24 2.82 10.97
CA PRO A 201 -14.64 2.45 11.11
C PRO A 201 -15.34 3.10 12.33
N LYS A 202 -14.60 3.80 13.17
CA LYS A 202 -15.16 4.55 14.32
C LYS A 202 -15.78 5.88 13.93
N LEU A 203 -15.51 6.36 12.71
CA LEU A 203 -16.04 7.61 12.19
C LEU A 203 -17.02 7.35 11.06
N THR A 204 -18.04 8.20 10.96
CA THR A 204 -18.86 8.31 9.78
C THR A 204 -18.40 9.56 9.06
N TYR A 205 -17.80 9.38 7.90
CA TYR A 205 -17.32 10.49 7.07
C TYR A 205 -18.50 11.08 6.31
N SER A 206 -18.47 12.40 6.08
CA SER A 206 -19.41 13.05 5.16
C SER A 206 -19.00 12.74 3.72
N ASP A 207 -20.00 12.71 2.84
CA ASP A 207 -19.79 12.52 1.40
C ASP A 207 -19.24 13.78 0.69
N ASP A 208 -18.72 14.77 1.42
CA ASP A 208 -18.22 16.04 0.92
C ASP A 208 -16.74 16.01 0.53
#